data_3621cf85b80768e1271724aa73de41d9
#
_entry.id   3621cf85b80768e1271724aa73de41d9
#
_cell.length_a   1.000
_cell.length_b   1.000
_cell.length_c   1.000
_cell.angle_alpha   90.00
_cell.angle_beta   90.00
_cell.angle_gamma   90.00
#
_symmetry.space_group_name_H-M   'P 1'
#
loop_
_entity.id
_entity.type
_entity.pdbx_description
1 polymer ?
#
loop_
_entity_poly.entity_id
_entity_poly.type
_entity_poly.pdbx_seq_one_letter_code
_entity_poly.pdbx_strand_id
1 'polypeptide(L)'
;IPSTGKLIIIANHPFGIIDGLILCSLVSKIRSDFKIMTHETLKFLPQLEKFILPVDFSNSDKQSLKNNLLTARKAKDHLVNNGVLIIFPSGAVSVAKNLKEDAHDDEWKTFPAKLIHQVKTDVLPIFFDGKNGLLFHLFASKMKNSTLKYSSYIHETRKKIGKEIIIYVGKKIKYCEISHLKDRKILISKLKEHTYNLKDNE
;
A
#
# COMPACT_ATOMS: atom_id res chain seq x y z
N ILE A 1 10.87 -6.28 -10.65
CA ILE A 1 10.84 -4.80 -10.46
C ILE A 1 11.76 -4.18 -11.48
N PRO A 2 11.29 -3.24 -12.32
CA PRO A 2 12.14 -2.53 -13.27
C PRO A 2 13.21 -1.67 -12.57
N SER A 3 14.43 -1.67 -13.12
CA SER A 3 15.55 -0.91 -12.57
C SER A 3 15.48 0.60 -12.83
N THR A 4 14.67 1.04 -13.79
CA THR A 4 14.54 2.45 -14.18
C THR A 4 13.10 2.81 -14.54
N GLY A 5 12.85 4.13 -14.64
CA GLY A 5 11.56 4.68 -15.03
C GLY A 5 10.56 4.81 -13.89
N LYS A 6 9.54 5.61 -14.10
CA LYS A 6 8.47 5.86 -13.13
C LYS A 6 7.60 4.62 -12.95
N LEU A 7 7.30 4.28 -11.70
CA LEU A 7 6.54 3.09 -11.36
C LEU A 7 5.67 3.33 -10.13
N ILE A 8 4.44 2.89 -10.16
CA ILE A 8 3.63 2.70 -8.96
C ILE A 8 3.58 1.22 -8.64
N ILE A 9 3.99 0.85 -7.43
CA ILE A 9 3.78 -0.47 -6.85
C ILE A 9 2.52 -0.40 -6.01
N ILE A 10 1.55 -1.26 -6.30
CA ILE A 10 0.32 -1.40 -5.52
C ILE A 10 0.28 -2.78 -4.89
N ALA A 11 -0.22 -2.87 -3.66
CA ALA A 11 -0.35 -4.13 -2.96
C ALA A 11 -1.59 -4.16 -2.05
N ASN A 12 -2.09 -5.37 -1.75
CA ASN A 12 -2.98 -5.60 -0.62
C ASN A 12 -2.20 -5.44 0.70
N HIS A 13 -2.91 -5.33 1.83
CA HIS A 13 -2.29 -4.94 3.09
C HIS A 13 -2.65 -5.85 4.28
N PRO A 14 -2.38 -7.19 4.19
CA PRO A 14 -2.87 -8.14 5.19
C PRO A 14 -2.17 -8.07 6.54
N PHE A 15 -0.90 -7.66 6.61
CA PHE A 15 -0.11 -7.73 7.84
C PHE A 15 0.20 -6.35 8.45
N GLY A 16 -0.01 -5.26 7.72
CA GLY A 16 0.24 -3.90 8.19
C GLY A 16 1.70 -3.48 8.05
N ILE A 17 2.36 -3.11 9.15
CA ILE A 17 3.72 -2.53 9.11
C ILE A 17 4.70 -3.41 8.32
N ILE A 18 4.62 -4.73 8.48
CA ILE A 18 5.56 -5.66 7.87
C ILE A 18 5.47 -5.69 6.35
N ASP A 19 4.27 -5.50 5.76
CA ASP A 19 4.11 -5.44 4.30
C ASP A 19 4.93 -4.29 3.71
N GLY A 20 4.82 -3.12 4.34
CA GLY A 20 5.59 -1.94 3.95
C GLY A 20 7.09 -2.15 4.07
N LEU A 21 7.56 -2.75 5.16
CA LEU A 21 8.98 -3.04 5.38
C LEU A 21 9.52 -4.03 4.35
N ILE A 22 8.76 -5.08 4.03
CA ILE A 22 9.14 -6.08 3.03
C ILE A 22 9.24 -5.42 1.65
N LEU A 23 8.24 -4.62 1.23
CA LEU A 23 8.29 -3.92 -0.06
C LEU A 23 9.47 -2.95 -0.12
N CYS A 24 9.73 -2.18 0.93
CA CYS A 24 10.89 -1.31 1.00
C CYS A 24 12.20 -2.11 0.85
N SER A 25 12.32 -3.26 1.53
CA SER A 25 13.48 -4.14 1.43
C SER A 25 13.65 -4.72 0.03
N LEU A 26 12.57 -5.21 -0.60
CA LEU A 26 12.62 -5.77 -1.95
C LEU A 26 13.00 -4.71 -2.99
N VAL A 27 12.40 -3.52 -2.91
CA VAL A 27 12.68 -2.44 -3.85
C VAL A 27 14.08 -1.89 -3.67
N SER A 28 14.55 -1.74 -2.42
CA SER A 28 15.89 -1.21 -2.11
C SER A 28 17.05 -2.03 -2.69
N LYS A 29 16.85 -3.32 -2.93
CA LYS A 29 17.83 -4.20 -3.59
C LYS A 29 18.05 -3.86 -5.07
N ILE A 30 17.11 -3.14 -5.68
CA ILE A 30 17.11 -2.86 -7.11
C ILE A 30 17.19 -1.35 -7.37
N ARG A 31 16.54 -0.54 -6.52
CA ARG A 31 16.41 0.91 -6.68
C ARG A 31 16.47 1.63 -5.34
N SER A 32 17.19 2.74 -5.28
CA SER A 32 17.26 3.61 -4.10
C SER A 32 16.28 4.79 -4.15
N ASP A 33 15.68 5.05 -5.32
CA ASP A 33 14.78 6.17 -5.61
C ASP A 33 13.32 5.77 -5.39
N PHE A 34 12.99 5.18 -4.26
CA PHE A 34 11.61 4.84 -3.93
C PHE A 34 11.07 5.68 -2.77
N LYS A 35 9.76 5.85 -2.76
CA LYS A 35 8.99 6.40 -1.65
C LYS A 35 7.82 5.48 -1.33
N ILE A 36 7.40 5.47 -0.06
CA ILE A 36 6.23 4.73 0.40
C ILE A 36 5.22 5.69 1.01
N MET A 37 3.96 5.59 0.59
CA MET A 37 2.85 6.31 1.23
C MET A 37 2.36 5.52 2.43
N THR A 38 2.47 6.11 3.61
CA THR A 38 2.11 5.44 4.86
C THR A 38 1.61 6.44 5.91
N HIS A 39 1.07 5.92 7.00
CA HIS A 39 0.61 6.75 8.11
C HIS A 39 1.77 7.56 8.69
N GLU A 40 1.49 8.82 9.07
CA GLU A 40 2.50 9.75 9.56
C GLU A 40 3.23 9.28 10.83
N THR A 41 2.63 8.40 11.62
CA THR A 41 3.29 7.84 12.82
C THR A 41 4.56 7.07 12.52
N LEU A 42 4.77 6.57 11.27
CA LEU A 42 6.02 5.90 10.90
C LEU A 42 7.19 6.86 10.66
N LYS A 43 6.97 8.18 10.66
CA LYS A 43 8.05 9.17 10.65
C LYS A 43 8.96 9.10 11.88
N PHE A 44 8.48 8.51 12.98
CA PHE A 44 9.31 8.31 14.18
C PHE A 44 10.43 7.29 14.01
N LEU A 45 10.54 6.64 12.85
CA LEU A 45 11.65 5.79 12.49
C LEU A 45 12.65 6.58 11.62
N PRO A 46 13.74 7.14 12.19
CA PRO A 46 14.64 8.05 11.46
C PRO A 46 15.24 7.43 10.19
N GLN A 47 15.46 6.11 10.23
CA GLN A 47 16.02 5.36 9.09
C GLN A 47 15.08 5.33 7.87
N LEU A 48 13.77 5.46 8.11
CA LEU A 48 12.74 5.41 7.07
C LEU A 48 12.24 6.79 6.63
N GLU A 49 12.56 7.86 7.38
CA GLU A 49 12.01 9.20 7.14
C GLU A 49 12.19 9.68 5.69
N LYS A 50 13.39 9.47 5.14
CA LYS A 50 13.70 9.85 3.76
C LYS A 50 12.88 9.11 2.70
N PHE A 51 12.28 7.96 3.03
CA PHE A 51 11.48 7.15 2.11
C PHE A 51 9.98 7.37 2.28
N ILE A 52 9.56 8.00 3.39
CA ILE A 52 8.13 8.13 3.74
C ILE A 52 7.50 9.36 3.09
N LEU A 53 6.37 9.16 2.45
CA LEU A 53 5.39 10.19 2.12
C LEU A 53 4.20 10.03 3.09
N PRO A 54 4.10 10.89 4.11
CA PRO A 54 3.14 10.71 5.17
C PRO A 54 1.72 11.04 4.73
N VAL A 55 0.77 10.21 5.13
CA VAL A 55 -0.66 10.42 4.93
C VAL A 55 -1.35 10.47 6.28
N ASP A 56 -2.17 11.47 6.47
CA ASP A 56 -3.09 11.55 7.59
C ASP A 56 -4.45 11.00 7.17
N PHE A 57 -4.83 9.86 7.74
CA PHE A 57 -6.09 9.20 7.44
C PHE A 57 -7.27 9.72 8.30
N SER A 58 -7.01 10.58 9.28
CA SER A 58 -8.06 11.13 10.15
C SER A 58 -9.02 12.03 9.37
N ASN A 59 -8.52 12.76 8.36
CA ASN A 59 -9.26 13.76 7.58
C ASN A 59 -10.09 14.71 8.47
N SER A 60 -9.62 14.94 9.70
CA SER A 60 -10.43 15.53 10.76
C SER A 60 -10.47 17.05 10.71
N ASP A 61 -9.50 17.69 10.04
CA ASP A 61 -9.38 19.13 10.01
C ASP A 61 -8.76 19.68 8.72
N LYS A 62 -8.77 21.00 8.58
CA LYS A 62 -8.19 21.70 7.42
C LYS A 62 -6.67 21.47 7.30
N GLN A 63 -5.97 21.26 8.42
CA GLN A 63 -4.52 21.03 8.41
C GLN A 63 -4.19 19.65 7.85
N SER A 64 -4.93 18.61 8.24
CA SER A 64 -4.83 17.25 7.69
C SER A 64 -5.02 17.25 6.16
N LEU A 65 -6.06 17.92 5.66
CA LEU A 65 -6.30 18.07 4.23
C LEU A 65 -5.14 18.78 3.51
N LYS A 66 -4.61 19.85 4.09
CA LYS A 66 -3.46 20.58 3.53
C LYS A 66 -2.22 19.70 3.46
N ASN A 67 -1.93 18.94 4.52
CA ASN A 67 -0.80 18.02 4.59
C ASN A 67 -0.94 16.92 3.53
N ASN A 68 -2.13 16.34 3.38
CA ASN A 68 -2.40 15.31 2.37
C ASN A 68 -2.25 15.86 0.94
N LEU A 69 -2.64 17.11 0.68
CA LEU A 69 -2.42 17.77 -0.61
C LEU A 69 -0.92 17.96 -0.91
N LEU A 70 -0.14 18.36 0.08
CA LEU A 70 1.32 18.48 -0.07
C LEU A 70 1.97 17.12 -0.35
N THR A 71 1.56 16.08 0.39
CA THR A 71 2.01 14.71 0.15
C THR A 71 1.65 14.23 -1.25
N ALA A 72 0.43 14.51 -1.73
CA ALA A 72 0.00 14.17 -3.09
C ALA A 72 0.86 14.87 -4.16
N ARG A 73 1.23 16.14 -3.95
CA ARG A 73 2.15 16.86 -4.85
C ARG A 73 3.53 16.21 -4.86
N LYS A 74 4.11 15.95 -3.68
CA LYS A 74 5.41 15.27 -3.55
C LYS A 74 5.42 13.90 -4.23
N ALA A 75 4.34 13.13 -4.09
CA ALA A 75 4.18 11.83 -4.76
C ALA A 75 4.17 11.98 -6.29
N LYS A 76 3.44 12.97 -6.81
CA LYS A 76 3.41 13.28 -8.24
C LYS A 76 4.79 13.69 -8.76
N ASP A 77 5.45 14.63 -8.06
CA ASP A 77 6.77 15.14 -8.46
C ASP A 77 7.83 14.02 -8.44
N HIS A 78 7.75 13.13 -7.43
CA HIS A 78 8.62 11.96 -7.36
C HIS A 78 8.47 11.03 -8.58
N LEU A 79 7.24 10.75 -8.99
CA LEU A 79 6.96 9.95 -10.18
C LEU A 79 7.37 10.65 -11.48
N VAL A 80 7.17 11.98 -11.59
CA VAL A 80 7.62 12.76 -12.76
C VAL A 80 9.15 12.67 -12.91
N ASN A 81 9.88 12.60 -11.80
CA ASN A 81 11.32 12.40 -11.76
C ASN A 81 11.74 10.92 -11.86
N ASN A 82 10.89 10.07 -12.44
CA ASN A 82 11.13 8.66 -12.68
C ASN A 82 11.30 7.79 -11.41
N GLY A 83 10.86 8.26 -10.25
CA GLY A 83 10.91 7.51 -9.00
C GLY A 83 9.89 6.37 -8.91
N VAL A 84 10.07 5.51 -7.90
CA VAL A 84 9.11 4.46 -7.54
C VAL A 84 8.24 4.91 -6.38
N LEU A 85 6.94 4.68 -6.48
CA LEU A 85 5.99 4.96 -5.42
C LEU A 85 5.28 3.68 -4.98
N ILE A 86 5.40 3.34 -3.69
CA ILE A 86 4.72 2.20 -3.08
C ILE A 86 3.44 2.69 -2.41
N ILE A 87 2.31 2.07 -2.73
CA ILE A 87 1.00 2.44 -2.19
C ILE A 87 0.22 1.18 -1.80
N PHE A 88 -0.42 1.22 -0.63
CA PHE A 88 -1.48 0.30 -0.21
C PHE A 88 -2.82 1.01 -0.39
N PRO A 89 -3.55 0.76 -1.50
CA PRO A 89 -4.67 1.63 -1.88
C PRO A 89 -5.89 1.56 -0.96
N SER A 90 -6.03 0.52 -0.14
CA SER A 90 -7.07 0.41 0.88
C SER A 90 -6.95 1.51 1.94
N GLY A 91 -5.71 1.93 2.24
CA GLY A 91 -5.40 2.85 3.32
C GLY A 91 -5.58 2.27 4.73
N ALA A 92 -5.88 0.97 4.82
CA ALA A 92 -6.06 0.24 6.05
C ALA A 92 -5.59 -1.20 5.91
N VAL A 93 -5.27 -1.85 7.02
CA VAL A 93 -4.92 -3.27 7.05
C VAL A 93 -6.14 -4.11 6.76
N SER A 94 -5.97 -5.15 5.92
CA SER A 94 -7.03 -6.07 5.51
C SER A 94 -7.66 -6.77 6.72
N VAL A 95 -8.96 -6.96 6.69
CA VAL A 95 -9.71 -7.61 7.76
C VAL A 95 -10.48 -8.80 7.21
N ALA A 96 -10.44 -9.93 7.92
CA ALA A 96 -11.32 -11.05 7.65
C ALA A 96 -12.68 -10.83 8.33
N LYS A 97 -13.78 -11.03 7.61
CA LYS A 97 -15.13 -10.88 8.15
C LYS A 97 -15.45 -11.97 9.17
N ASN A 98 -14.89 -13.14 8.98
CA ASN A 98 -15.00 -14.27 9.91
C ASN A 98 -13.68 -15.09 9.89
N LEU A 99 -13.61 -16.12 10.77
CA LEU A 99 -12.39 -16.90 10.99
C LEU A 99 -11.97 -17.78 9.82
N LYS A 100 -12.91 -18.16 8.98
CA LYS A 100 -12.71 -19.11 7.89
C LYS A 100 -12.35 -18.40 6.58
N GLU A 101 -12.69 -17.12 6.47
CA GLU A 101 -12.43 -16.33 5.27
C GLU A 101 -11.02 -15.73 5.28
N ASP A 102 -10.48 -15.49 4.10
CA ASP A 102 -9.26 -14.73 3.92
C ASP A 102 -9.47 -13.26 4.29
N ALA A 103 -8.39 -12.59 4.67
CA ALA A 103 -8.43 -11.17 4.90
C ALA A 103 -8.48 -10.42 3.56
N HIS A 104 -9.43 -9.53 3.42
CA HIS A 104 -9.58 -8.69 2.24
C HIS A 104 -9.45 -7.23 2.60
N ASP A 105 -8.85 -6.47 1.70
CA ASP A 105 -8.85 -5.02 1.77
C ASP A 105 -10.27 -4.48 1.60
N ASP A 106 -10.56 -3.39 2.29
CA ASP A 106 -11.70 -2.54 1.99
C ASP A 106 -11.63 -2.02 0.55
N GLU A 107 -12.60 -1.22 0.14
CA GLU A 107 -12.61 -0.58 -1.17
C GLU A 107 -11.32 0.26 -1.37
N TRP A 108 -10.61 0.00 -2.47
CA TRP A 108 -9.41 0.74 -2.80
C TRP A 108 -9.73 2.18 -3.17
N LYS A 109 -8.99 3.12 -2.61
CA LYS A 109 -9.17 4.56 -2.86
C LYS A 109 -8.74 4.95 -4.26
N THR A 110 -9.38 5.94 -4.84
CA THR A 110 -9.16 6.38 -6.23
C THR A 110 -7.89 7.23 -6.43
N PHE A 111 -7.18 7.56 -5.35
CA PHE A 111 -5.98 8.39 -5.43
C PHE A 111 -4.86 7.78 -6.30
N PRO A 112 -4.52 6.48 -6.22
CA PRO A 112 -3.54 5.89 -7.12
C PRO A 112 -3.95 5.98 -8.59
N ALA A 113 -5.24 5.75 -8.91
CA ALA A 113 -5.75 5.88 -10.27
C ALA A 113 -5.61 7.33 -10.80
N LYS A 114 -5.82 8.34 -9.94
CA LYS A 114 -5.55 9.75 -10.28
C LYS A 114 -4.09 9.96 -10.65
N LEU A 115 -3.14 9.47 -9.85
CA LEU A 115 -1.71 9.60 -10.13
C LEU A 115 -1.31 8.89 -11.42
N ILE A 116 -1.79 7.64 -11.62
CA ILE A 116 -1.53 6.86 -12.83
C ILE A 116 -1.87 7.68 -14.08
N HIS A 117 -3.05 8.29 -14.13
CA HIS A 117 -3.45 9.11 -15.28
C HIS A 117 -2.66 10.41 -15.40
N GLN A 118 -2.39 11.09 -14.28
CA GLN A 118 -1.70 12.39 -14.31
C GLN A 118 -0.26 12.29 -14.80
N VAL A 119 0.45 11.22 -14.42
CA VAL A 119 1.87 11.07 -14.77
C VAL A 119 2.11 10.00 -15.82
N LYS A 120 1.07 9.32 -16.28
CA LYS A 120 1.14 8.23 -17.28
C LYS A 120 2.20 7.19 -16.88
N THR A 121 2.04 6.63 -15.67
CA THR A 121 2.99 5.67 -15.08
C THR A 121 2.51 4.24 -15.22
N ASP A 122 3.47 3.33 -15.34
CA ASP A 122 3.22 1.89 -15.27
C ASP A 122 2.89 1.48 -13.82
N VAL A 123 2.27 0.32 -13.67
CA VAL A 123 1.84 -0.23 -12.38
C VAL A 123 2.42 -1.64 -12.20
N LEU A 124 2.94 -1.93 -11.02
CA LEU A 124 3.36 -3.27 -10.61
C LEU A 124 2.46 -3.75 -9.46
N PRO A 125 1.56 -4.70 -9.71
CA PRO A 125 0.75 -5.29 -8.66
C PRO A 125 1.55 -6.34 -7.88
N ILE A 126 1.38 -6.34 -6.56
CA ILE A 126 1.99 -7.31 -5.64
C ILE A 126 0.91 -7.79 -4.68
N PHE A 127 0.84 -9.09 -4.47
CA PHE A 127 -0.09 -9.71 -3.53
C PHE A 127 0.67 -10.39 -2.39
N PHE A 128 0.31 -10.07 -1.16
CA PHE A 128 0.77 -10.74 0.05
C PHE A 128 -0.26 -11.81 0.43
N ASP A 129 0.16 -13.06 0.50
CA ASP A 129 -0.70 -14.15 0.94
C ASP A 129 -0.69 -14.30 2.47
N GLY A 130 -1.88 -14.42 3.03
CA GLY A 130 -2.09 -14.65 4.44
C GLY A 130 -2.88 -13.58 5.16
N LYS A 131 -2.92 -13.69 6.48
CA LYS A 131 -3.67 -12.77 7.35
C LYS A 131 -3.05 -12.66 8.73
N ASN A 132 -3.43 -11.64 9.46
CA ASN A 132 -3.11 -11.47 10.87
C ASN A 132 -3.84 -12.49 11.76
N GLY A 133 -3.46 -12.56 13.02
CA GLY A 133 -4.06 -13.47 13.98
C GLY A 133 -5.53 -13.17 14.25
N LEU A 134 -6.23 -14.19 14.75
CA LEU A 134 -7.67 -14.13 15.08
C LEU A 134 -8.03 -12.92 15.93
N LEU A 135 -7.29 -12.70 17.01
CA LEU A 135 -7.56 -11.59 17.93
C LEU A 135 -7.49 -10.23 17.24
N PHE A 136 -6.56 -10.08 16.27
CA PHE A 136 -6.50 -8.87 15.46
C PHE A 136 -7.82 -8.62 14.72
N HIS A 137 -8.34 -9.63 14.02
CA HIS A 137 -9.59 -9.48 13.25
C HIS A 137 -10.81 -9.22 14.13
N LEU A 138 -10.89 -9.84 15.31
CA LEU A 138 -11.99 -9.63 16.25
C LEU A 138 -12.01 -8.22 16.85
N PHE A 139 -10.83 -7.62 17.04
CA PHE A 139 -10.71 -6.34 17.72
C PHE A 139 -10.42 -5.16 16.79
N ALA A 140 -9.83 -5.39 15.61
CA ALA A 140 -9.40 -4.33 14.69
C ALA A 140 -10.53 -3.36 14.31
N SER A 141 -11.73 -3.87 14.05
CA SER A 141 -12.91 -3.08 13.70
C SER A 141 -13.53 -2.35 14.90
N LYS A 142 -13.29 -2.82 16.13
CA LYS A 142 -13.86 -2.28 17.37
C LYS A 142 -12.93 -1.33 18.10
N MET A 143 -11.65 -1.32 17.78
CA MET A 143 -10.66 -0.45 18.43
C MET A 143 -10.81 0.98 17.96
N LYS A 144 -11.53 1.80 18.75
CA LYS A 144 -11.58 3.27 18.57
C LYS A 144 -10.32 3.96 19.09
N ASN A 145 -9.60 3.32 20.03
CA ASN A 145 -8.38 3.88 20.62
C ASN A 145 -7.18 3.61 19.68
N SER A 146 -6.57 4.68 19.19
CA SER A 146 -5.41 4.63 18.29
C SER A 146 -4.21 3.90 18.90
N THR A 147 -3.91 4.11 20.17
CA THR A 147 -2.77 3.48 20.87
C THR A 147 -2.91 1.94 20.91
N LEU A 148 -4.09 1.44 21.28
CA LEU A 148 -4.35 -0.01 21.28
C LEU A 148 -4.25 -0.61 19.88
N LYS A 149 -4.74 0.12 18.88
CA LYS A 149 -4.65 -0.29 17.47
C LYS A 149 -3.19 -0.42 17.02
N TYR A 150 -2.34 0.57 17.32
CA TYR A 150 -0.91 0.51 16.99
C TYR A 150 -0.18 -0.61 17.76
N SER A 151 -0.49 -0.81 19.03
CA SER A 151 0.06 -1.91 19.82
C SER A 151 -0.27 -3.27 19.20
N SER A 152 -1.49 -3.43 18.67
CA SER A 152 -1.87 -4.67 17.99
C SER A 152 -1.10 -4.90 16.69
N TYR A 153 -0.81 -3.85 15.90
CA TYR A 153 0.04 -3.97 14.70
C TYR A 153 1.47 -4.39 15.05
N ILE A 154 2.05 -3.80 16.10
CA ILE A 154 3.39 -4.17 16.57
C ILE A 154 3.41 -5.63 17.05
N HIS A 155 2.39 -6.05 17.80
CA HIS A 155 2.27 -7.43 18.27
C HIS A 155 2.18 -8.44 17.11
N GLU A 156 1.33 -8.19 16.12
CA GLU A 156 1.21 -9.05 14.94
C GLU A 156 2.50 -9.05 14.10
N THR A 157 3.16 -7.90 13.95
CA THR A 157 4.47 -7.80 13.30
C THR A 157 5.51 -8.69 13.99
N ARG A 158 5.59 -8.65 15.34
CA ARG A 158 6.52 -9.49 16.11
C ARG A 158 6.26 -10.99 15.91
N LYS A 159 5.02 -11.42 15.80
CA LYS A 159 4.66 -12.82 15.52
C LYS A 159 5.12 -13.31 14.14
N LYS A 160 5.34 -12.39 13.19
CA LYS A 160 5.78 -12.73 11.84
C LYS A 160 7.29 -12.75 11.68
N ILE A 161 8.06 -12.24 12.65
CA ILE A 161 9.53 -12.30 12.62
C ILE A 161 9.97 -13.76 12.61
N GLY A 162 10.84 -14.10 11.65
CA GLY A 162 11.34 -15.46 11.47
C GLY A 162 10.34 -16.43 10.81
N LYS A 163 9.19 -15.95 10.32
CA LYS A 163 8.25 -16.75 9.54
C LYS A 163 8.34 -16.40 8.06
N GLU A 164 8.05 -17.38 7.23
CA GLU A 164 7.90 -17.16 5.79
C GLU A 164 6.64 -16.36 5.49
N ILE A 165 6.76 -15.44 4.55
CA ILE A 165 5.63 -14.68 3.99
C ILE A 165 5.68 -14.85 2.48
N ILE A 166 4.64 -15.44 1.92
CA ILE A 166 4.51 -15.65 0.49
C ILE A 166 4.04 -14.35 -0.16
N ILE A 167 4.74 -13.98 -1.25
CA ILE A 167 4.47 -12.76 -2.00
C ILE A 167 4.44 -13.10 -3.48
N TYR A 168 3.35 -12.76 -4.15
CA TYR A 168 3.19 -12.90 -5.59
C TYR A 168 3.47 -11.55 -6.25
N VAL A 169 4.47 -11.52 -7.12
CA VAL A 169 4.83 -10.32 -7.89
C VAL A 169 4.29 -10.45 -9.30
N GLY A 170 3.31 -9.64 -9.64
CA GLY A 170 2.66 -9.68 -10.95
C GLY A 170 3.53 -9.13 -12.08
N LYS A 171 3.03 -9.28 -13.30
CA LYS A 171 3.62 -8.61 -14.47
C LYS A 171 3.37 -7.11 -14.40
N LYS A 172 4.36 -6.33 -14.83
CA LYS A 172 4.21 -4.87 -14.94
C LYS A 172 3.12 -4.53 -15.98
N ILE A 173 2.10 -3.83 -15.57
CA ILE A 173 1.02 -3.31 -16.41
C ILE A 173 1.49 -1.97 -16.97
N LYS A 174 1.63 -1.88 -18.29
CA LYS A 174 2.02 -0.63 -18.95
C LYS A 174 0.85 0.36 -18.95
N TYR A 175 1.15 1.64 -18.83
CA TYR A 175 0.11 2.69 -18.87
C TYR A 175 -0.78 2.60 -20.12
N CYS A 176 -0.21 2.27 -21.29
CA CYS A 176 -1.00 2.15 -22.53
C CYS A 176 -2.10 1.08 -22.46
N GLU A 177 -1.89 0.01 -21.67
CA GLU A 177 -2.86 -1.09 -21.48
C GLU A 177 -4.09 -0.66 -20.66
N ILE A 178 -3.92 0.32 -19.77
CA ILE A 178 -4.97 0.81 -18.86
C ILE A 178 -5.43 2.24 -19.15
N SER A 179 -4.81 2.91 -20.12
CA SER A 179 -5.09 4.33 -20.42
C SER A 179 -6.51 4.60 -20.91
N HIS A 180 -7.19 3.58 -21.46
CA HIS A 180 -8.58 3.65 -21.91
C HIS A 180 -9.60 3.66 -20.75
N LEU A 181 -9.21 3.17 -19.56
CA LEU A 181 -10.04 3.14 -18.35
C LEU A 181 -10.07 4.52 -17.67
N LYS A 182 -10.82 5.47 -18.22
CA LYS A 182 -10.84 6.87 -17.73
C LYS A 182 -11.48 7.03 -16.36
N ASP A 183 -12.48 6.21 -16.05
CA ASP A 183 -13.09 6.23 -14.72
C ASP A 183 -12.13 5.65 -13.68
N ARG A 184 -11.83 6.47 -12.65
CA ARG A 184 -10.87 6.12 -11.59
C ARG A 184 -11.35 4.98 -10.70
N LYS A 185 -12.68 4.85 -10.50
CA LYS A 185 -13.25 3.77 -9.71
C LYS A 185 -13.14 2.45 -10.47
N ILE A 186 -13.43 2.46 -11.76
CA ILE A 186 -13.29 1.29 -12.62
C ILE A 186 -11.81 0.87 -12.70
N LEU A 187 -10.89 1.81 -12.93
CA LEU A 187 -9.47 1.50 -12.99
C LEU A 187 -8.97 0.87 -11.69
N ILE A 188 -9.26 1.48 -10.54
CA ILE A 188 -8.74 0.98 -9.26
C ILE A 188 -9.37 -0.36 -8.86
N SER A 189 -10.65 -0.60 -9.20
CA SER A 189 -11.32 -1.88 -9.00
C SER A 189 -10.68 -3.00 -9.83
N LYS A 190 -10.40 -2.74 -11.12
CA LYS A 190 -9.70 -3.70 -11.97
C LYS A 190 -8.27 -3.99 -11.50
N LEU A 191 -7.56 -2.97 -11.02
CA LEU A 191 -6.24 -3.16 -10.44
C LEU A 191 -6.28 -3.99 -9.15
N LYS A 192 -7.30 -3.78 -8.31
CA LYS A 192 -7.54 -4.62 -7.13
C LYS A 192 -7.80 -6.08 -7.53
N GLU A 193 -8.74 -6.30 -8.41
CA GLU A 193 -9.07 -7.64 -8.93
C GLU A 193 -7.83 -8.35 -9.49
N HIS A 194 -7.07 -7.65 -10.36
CA HIS A 194 -5.84 -8.18 -10.94
C HIS A 194 -4.80 -8.53 -9.87
N THR A 195 -4.68 -7.72 -8.82
CA THR A 195 -3.75 -7.97 -7.71
C THR A 195 -4.14 -9.23 -6.93
N TYR A 196 -5.42 -9.42 -6.64
CA TYR A 196 -5.91 -10.58 -5.90
C TYR A 196 -5.82 -11.88 -6.73
N ASN A 197 -6.04 -11.80 -8.04
CA ASN A 197 -5.92 -12.95 -8.94
C ASN A 197 -4.48 -13.42 -9.15
N LEU A 198 -3.46 -12.72 -8.61
CA LEU A 198 -2.07 -13.19 -8.70
C LEU A 198 -1.85 -14.50 -7.96
N LYS A 199 -2.64 -14.78 -6.92
CA LYS A 199 -2.59 -16.03 -6.17
C LYS A 199 -3.11 -17.23 -6.97
N ASP A 200 -4.06 -17.00 -7.89
CA ASP A 200 -4.78 -18.05 -8.59
C ASP A 200 -4.13 -18.44 -9.93
N ASN A 201 -3.08 -17.73 -10.32
CA ASN A 201 -2.42 -17.89 -11.63
C ASN A 201 -1.08 -18.66 -11.57
N GLU A 202 -0.88 -19.50 -10.54
CA GLU A 202 0.23 -20.47 -10.44
C GLU A 202 -0.17 -21.88 -10.87
#